data_f5b7ec2b46e0481668ef84df221c5cdb
#
_entry.id   f5b7ec2b46e0481668ef84df221c5cdb
#
_cell.length_a   1.000
_cell.length_b   1.000
_cell.length_c   1.000
_cell.angle_alpha   90.00
_cell.angle_beta   90.00
_cell.angle_gamma   90.00
#
_symmetry.space_group_name_H-M   'P 1'
#
loop_
_entity.id
_entity.type
_entity.pdbx_description
1 polymer ?
#
loop_
_entity_poly.entity_id
_entity_poly.type
_entity_poly.pdbx_seq_one_letter_code
_entity_poly.pdbx_strand_id
1 'polypeptide(L)'
;MFPYKQDNIVALATPPGIGALAIVRLSGTNLKKLYKSFTHKSPKNRFAAFTGLYHPVNNNLLDEAVVTYFMAPKSFTGEDMIEISCHGGNNVQNNILQAAIESGVRLAEPGEFSFRSYMNGKMDLLQAEAVSS
;
A
#
# COMPACT_ATOMS: atom_id res chain seq x y z
N MET A 1 9.09 -15.86 12.36
CA MET A 1 7.81 -15.53 11.70
C MET A 1 6.93 -14.75 12.66
N PHE A 2 6.38 -13.65 12.21
CA PHE A 2 5.47 -12.83 13.01
C PHE A 2 4.06 -13.41 12.98
N PRO A 3 3.21 -13.17 14.01
CA PRO A 3 1.83 -13.62 13.97
C PRO A 3 1.03 -12.86 12.91
N TYR A 4 0.08 -13.56 12.26
CA TYR A 4 -0.81 -12.92 11.30
C TYR A 4 -1.82 -12.05 12.03
N LYS A 5 -1.93 -10.79 11.62
CA LYS A 5 -2.92 -9.86 12.12
C LYS A 5 -3.69 -9.30 10.94
N GLN A 6 -4.99 -9.05 11.15
CA GLN A 6 -5.85 -8.47 10.10
C GLN A 6 -5.85 -6.94 10.14
N ASP A 7 -4.79 -6.35 10.62
CA ASP A 7 -4.61 -4.91 10.62
C ASP A 7 -4.10 -4.42 9.26
N ASN A 8 -4.21 -3.13 9.03
CA ASN A 8 -3.76 -2.50 7.80
C ASN A 8 -2.27 -2.21 7.89
N ILE A 9 -1.55 -2.51 6.84
CA ILE A 9 -0.09 -2.30 6.78
C ILE A 9 0.29 -1.49 5.55
N VAL A 10 1.42 -0.81 5.65
CA VAL A 10 1.99 -0.02 4.56
C VAL A 10 3.48 -0.30 4.43
N ALA A 11 3.96 -0.32 3.20
CA ALA A 11 5.38 -0.47 2.92
C ALA A 11 5.76 0.25 1.63
N LEU A 12 7.04 0.59 1.53
CA LEU A 12 7.62 1.01 0.28
C LEU A 12 7.93 -0.26 -0.53
N ALA A 13 7.32 -0.38 -1.70
CA ALA A 13 7.44 -1.57 -2.53
C ALA A 13 8.62 -1.52 -3.49
N THR A 14 9.19 -0.34 -3.72
CA THR A 14 10.39 -0.17 -4.53
C THR A 14 11.55 0.23 -3.63
N PRO A 15 12.79 -0.19 -3.94
CA PRO A 15 13.93 0.23 -3.15
C PRO A 15 14.06 1.75 -3.13
N PRO A 16 14.47 2.35 -2.01
CA PRO A 16 14.79 3.76 -1.98
C PRO A 16 15.94 4.04 -2.96
N GLY A 17 15.83 5.13 -3.70
CA GLY A 17 16.85 5.47 -4.68
C GLY A 17 16.41 6.60 -5.59
N ILE A 18 17.11 6.73 -6.68
CA ILE A 18 17.01 7.81 -7.64
C ILE A 18 16.04 7.53 -8.78
N GLY A 19 15.15 6.56 -8.62
CA GLY A 19 14.16 6.27 -9.63
C GLY A 19 13.16 7.42 -9.78
N ALA A 20 12.60 7.57 -10.99
CA ALA A 20 11.61 8.60 -11.27
C ALA A 20 10.30 8.38 -10.49
N LEU A 21 9.98 7.12 -10.20
CA LEU A 21 8.76 6.74 -9.48
C LEU A 21 9.09 5.81 -8.33
N ALA A 22 8.29 5.91 -7.28
CA ALA A 22 8.32 5.00 -6.15
C ALA A 22 6.93 4.44 -5.96
N ILE A 23 6.85 3.23 -5.43
CA ILE A 23 5.58 2.56 -5.19
C ILE A 23 5.41 2.33 -3.70
N VAL A 24 4.31 2.86 -3.15
CA VAL A 24 3.90 2.61 -1.77
C VAL A 24 2.69 1.68 -1.82
N ARG A 25 2.74 0.60 -1.06
CA ARG A 25 1.66 -0.39 -1.00
C ARG A 25 1.03 -0.44 0.37
N LEU A 26 -0.29 -0.55 0.37
CA LEU A 26 -1.06 -0.80 1.58
C LEU A 26 -1.83 -2.11 1.39
N SER A 27 -2.00 -2.86 2.47
CA SER A 27 -2.79 -4.08 2.45
C SER A 27 -3.56 -4.19 3.77
N GLY A 28 -4.78 -4.70 3.70
CA GLY A 28 -5.59 -4.88 4.89
C GLY A 28 -7.02 -5.22 4.59
N THR A 29 -7.86 -5.04 5.60
CA THR A 29 -9.29 -5.34 5.50
C THR A 29 -10.03 -4.05 5.20
N ASN A 30 -10.74 -4.00 4.07
CA ASN A 30 -11.60 -2.89 3.66
C ASN A 30 -10.89 -1.52 3.72
N LEU A 31 -10.08 -1.26 2.72
CA LEU A 31 -9.33 -0.01 2.60
C LEU A 31 -10.08 1.10 1.85
N LYS A 32 -11.38 0.90 1.56
CA LYS A 32 -12.15 1.86 0.74
C LYS A 32 -12.22 3.24 1.36
N LYS A 33 -12.43 3.30 2.67
CA LYS A 33 -12.51 4.58 3.38
C LYS A 33 -11.17 5.31 3.33
N LEU A 34 -10.08 4.56 3.51
CA LEU A 34 -8.73 5.12 3.43
C LEU A 34 -8.43 5.62 2.02
N TYR A 35 -8.81 4.86 0.99
CA TYR A 35 -8.66 5.30 -0.39
C TYR A 35 -9.36 6.63 -0.64
N LYS A 36 -10.59 6.76 -0.16
CA LYS A 36 -11.37 8.01 -0.30
C LYS A 36 -10.70 9.17 0.44
N SER A 37 -10.13 8.90 1.59
CA SER A 37 -9.40 9.93 2.34
C SER A 37 -8.13 10.40 1.61
N PHE A 38 -7.43 9.48 0.97
CA PHE A 38 -6.24 9.81 0.18
C PHE A 38 -6.57 10.52 -1.13
N THR A 39 -7.67 10.19 -1.79
CA THR A 39 -7.92 10.62 -3.17
C THR A 39 -9.13 11.53 -3.34
N HIS A 40 -10.01 11.61 -2.35
CA HIS A 40 -11.30 12.28 -2.43
C HIS A 40 -12.21 11.66 -3.50
N LYS A 41 -11.96 10.41 -3.87
CA LYS A 41 -12.71 9.68 -4.91
C LYS A 41 -13.08 8.30 -4.39
N SER A 42 -14.13 7.72 -4.97
CA SER A 42 -14.47 6.32 -4.70
C SER A 42 -13.58 5.41 -5.52
N PRO A 43 -13.12 4.29 -4.96
CA PRO A 43 -12.26 3.38 -5.69
C PRO A 43 -13.02 2.62 -6.77
N LYS A 44 -12.35 2.37 -7.89
CA LYS A 44 -12.80 1.44 -8.92
C LYS A 44 -11.81 0.30 -8.95
N ASN A 45 -12.30 -0.94 -8.81
CA ASN A 45 -11.43 -2.10 -8.71
C ASN A 45 -10.48 -2.19 -9.92
N ARG A 46 -9.17 -2.26 -9.64
CA ARG A 46 -8.10 -2.47 -10.62
C ARG A 46 -7.97 -1.35 -11.65
N PHE A 47 -8.47 -0.17 -11.35
CA PHE A 47 -8.36 0.99 -12.22
C PHE A 47 -7.30 1.94 -11.67
N ALA A 48 -6.29 2.24 -12.51
CA ALA A 48 -5.21 3.14 -12.13
C ALA A 48 -5.65 4.60 -12.37
N ALA A 49 -5.97 5.29 -11.30
CA ALA A 49 -6.46 6.67 -11.38
C ALA A 49 -5.33 7.66 -11.10
N PHE A 50 -5.11 8.59 -12.03
CA PHE A 50 -4.21 9.72 -11.78
C PHE A 50 -4.99 10.76 -10.98
N THR A 51 -4.50 11.12 -9.81
CA THR A 51 -5.24 11.93 -8.85
C THR A 51 -4.32 12.69 -7.91
N GLY A 52 -4.82 13.80 -7.36
CA GLY A 52 -4.19 14.39 -6.19
C GLY A 52 -4.21 13.39 -5.04
N LEU A 53 -3.14 13.38 -4.28
CA LEU A 53 -2.99 12.52 -3.12
C LEU A 53 -2.93 13.39 -1.88
N TYR A 54 -3.86 13.18 -0.95
CA TYR A 54 -4.05 14.03 0.23
C TYR A 54 -3.75 13.28 1.50
N HIS A 55 -3.23 13.98 2.49
CA HIS A 55 -3.05 13.40 3.81
C HIS A 55 -4.42 13.04 4.39
N PRO A 56 -4.66 11.78 4.81
CA PRO A 56 -5.99 11.36 5.26
C PRO A 56 -6.52 12.10 6.50
N VAL A 57 -5.64 12.66 7.33
CA VAL A 57 -6.02 13.33 8.57
C VAL A 57 -6.12 14.83 8.38
N ASN A 58 -5.06 15.49 7.86
CA ASN A 58 -5.04 16.95 7.77
C ASN A 58 -5.44 17.50 6.41
N ASN A 59 -5.66 16.62 5.43
CA ASN A 59 -6.14 16.99 4.08
C ASN A 59 -5.15 17.80 3.24
N ASN A 60 -3.90 17.88 3.64
CA ASN A 60 -2.88 18.56 2.85
C ASN A 60 -2.54 17.74 1.60
N LEU A 61 -2.30 18.43 0.49
CA LEU A 61 -1.86 17.78 -0.74
C LEU A 61 -0.44 17.26 -0.55
N LEU A 62 -0.22 15.96 -0.80
CA LEU A 62 1.08 15.32 -0.68
C LEU A 62 1.80 15.23 -2.03
N ASP A 63 1.06 14.89 -3.09
CA ASP A 63 1.60 14.69 -4.42
C ASP A 63 0.45 14.53 -5.41
N GLU A 64 0.78 14.45 -6.70
CA GLU A 64 -0.09 13.89 -7.70
C GLU A 64 0.44 12.50 -8.05
N ALA A 65 -0.42 11.50 -8.02
CA ALA A 65 0.02 10.10 -8.09
C ALA A 65 -0.98 9.25 -8.86
N VAL A 66 -0.52 8.08 -9.27
CA VAL A 66 -1.41 7.06 -9.82
C VAL A 66 -1.76 6.10 -8.70
N VAL A 67 -3.04 5.98 -8.39
CA VAL A 67 -3.52 5.18 -7.26
C VAL A 67 -4.44 4.10 -7.79
N THR A 68 -4.16 2.86 -7.41
CA THR A 68 -4.94 1.70 -7.84
C THR A 68 -5.45 0.94 -6.61
N TYR A 69 -6.72 0.57 -6.63
CA TYR A 69 -7.34 -0.24 -5.58
C TYR A 69 -7.55 -1.66 -6.10
N PHE A 70 -7.16 -2.65 -5.31
CA PHE A 70 -7.37 -4.06 -5.63
C PHE A 70 -8.29 -4.65 -4.56
N MET A 71 -9.48 -5.09 -4.99
CA MET A 71 -10.44 -5.71 -4.06
C MET A 71 -10.07 -7.16 -3.78
N ALA A 72 -10.12 -7.53 -2.50
CA ALA A 72 -9.93 -8.92 -2.08
C ALA A 72 -10.95 -9.81 -2.80
N PRO A 73 -10.60 -11.05 -3.13
CA PRO A 73 -9.31 -11.69 -2.93
C PRO A 73 -8.34 -11.54 -4.10
N LYS A 74 -8.68 -10.77 -5.12
CA LYS A 74 -7.88 -10.65 -6.36
C LYS A 74 -6.81 -9.58 -6.20
N SER A 75 -5.83 -9.87 -5.35
CA SER A 75 -4.69 -9.01 -5.06
C SER A 75 -3.48 -9.85 -4.71
N PHE A 76 -2.31 -9.22 -4.60
CA PHE A 76 -1.09 -9.95 -4.24
C PHE A 76 -1.22 -10.64 -2.90
N THR A 77 -1.74 -9.96 -1.89
CA THR A 77 -1.86 -10.53 -0.54
C THR A 77 -3.13 -11.34 -0.33
N GLY A 78 -4.11 -11.24 -1.23
CA GLY A 78 -5.44 -11.80 -1.01
C GLY A 78 -6.35 -10.90 -0.18
N GLU A 79 -5.82 -9.79 0.33
CA GLU A 79 -6.59 -8.76 1.04
C GLU A 79 -6.90 -7.60 0.10
N ASP A 80 -7.66 -6.60 0.56
CA ASP A 80 -7.73 -5.33 -0.15
C ASP A 80 -6.34 -4.70 -0.19
N MET A 81 -5.98 -4.10 -1.31
CA MET A 81 -4.69 -3.41 -1.45
C MET A 81 -4.88 -2.07 -2.13
N ILE A 82 -4.02 -1.12 -1.76
CA ILE A 82 -3.86 0.15 -2.47
C ILE A 82 -2.41 0.22 -2.92
N GLU A 83 -2.22 0.56 -4.19
CA GLU A 83 -0.89 0.78 -4.74
C GLU A 83 -0.80 2.22 -5.20
N ILE A 84 0.15 2.96 -4.64
CA ILE A 84 0.37 4.37 -4.92
C ILE A 84 1.69 4.51 -5.66
N SER A 85 1.62 4.88 -6.95
CA SER A 85 2.80 5.19 -7.74
C SER A 85 3.01 6.70 -7.69
N CYS A 86 4.02 7.12 -6.98
CA CYS A 86 4.30 8.53 -6.70
C CYS A 86 5.67 8.92 -7.28
N HIS A 87 5.97 10.21 -7.22
CA HIS A 87 7.29 10.68 -7.63
C HIS A 87 8.36 10.11 -6.73
N GLY A 88 9.49 9.71 -7.33
CA GLY A 88 10.65 9.26 -6.57
C GLY A 88 11.27 10.43 -5.84
N GLY A 89 12.05 10.10 -4.84
CA GLY A 89 12.68 11.08 -3.97
C GLY A 89 12.25 10.86 -2.53
N ASN A 90 13.19 11.09 -1.63
CA ASN A 90 13.02 10.66 -0.24
C ASN A 90 11.86 11.32 0.47
N ASN A 91 11.59 12.60 0.16
CA ASN A 91 10.58 13.35 0.90
C ASN A 91 9.16 12.92 0.55
N VAL A 92 8.87 12.70 -0.74
CA VAL A 92 7.51 12.37 -1.17
C VAL A 92 7.07 11.02 -0.63
N GLN A 93 7.88 9.98 -0.85
CA GLN A 93 7.53 8.64 -0.39
C GLN A 93 7.47 8.55 1.13
N ASN A 94 8.37 9.23 1.84
CA ASN A 94 8.35 9.25 3.29
C ASN A 94 7.13 9.98 3.84
N ASN A 95 6.71 11.06 3.19
CA ASN A 95 5.51 11.78 3.58
C ASN A 95 4.26 10.93 3.40
N ILE A 96 4.21 10.12 2.34
CA ILE A 96 3.08 9.20 2.12
C ILE A 96 3.06 8.10 3.17
N LEU A 97 4.22 7.49 3.47
CA LEU A 97 4.34 6.49 4.53
C LEU A 97 3.87 7.07 5.87
N GLN A 98 4.35 8.26 6.20
CA GLN A 98 4.01 8.90 7.46
C GLN A 98 2.51 9.24 7.52
N ALA A 99 1.92 9.69 6.41
CA ALA A 99 0.49 9.98 6.34
C ALA A 99 -0.34 8.72 6.60
N ALA A 100 0.07 7.58 6.03
CA ALA A 100 -0.60 6.30 6.29
C ALA A 100 -0.49 5.91 7.76
N ILE A 101 0.69 6.03 8.34
CA ILE A 101 0.91 5.72 9.76
C ILE A 101 0.04 6.60 10.66
N GLU A 102 -0.02 7.89 10.37
CA GLU A 102 -0.83 8.84 11.15
C GLU A 102 -2.33 8.56 10.99
N SER A 103 -2.74 7.90 9.93
CA SER A 103 -4.14 7.50 9.74
C SER A 103 -4.48 6.16 10.39
N GLY A 104 -3.53 5.52 11.07
CA GLY A 104 -3.76 4.28 11.81
C GLY A 104 -3.25 3.03 11.11
N VAL A 105 -2.51 3.18 10.01
CA VAL A 105 -1.91 2.05 9.30
C VAL A 105 -0.53 1.76 9.90
N ARG A 106 -0.23 0.49 10.12
CA ARG A 106 1.06 0.08 10.69
C ARG A 106 2.09 -0.13 9.60
N LEU A 107 3.33 0.26 9.86
CA LEU A 107 4.43 -0.07 8.96
C LEU A 107 4.61 -1.59 8.91
N ALA A 108 4.68 -2.15 7.72
CA ALA A 108 4.82 -3.60 7.54
C ALA A 108 6.18 -4.07 8.06
N GLU A 109 6.20 -5.28 8.62
CA GLU A 109 7.44 -5.96 8.93
C GLU A 109 8.10 -6.46 7.64
N PRO A 110 9.42 -6.61 7.59
CA PRO A 110 10.08 -7.19 6.42
C PRO A 110 9.46 -8.54 6.05
N GLY A 111 9.07 -8.71 4.80
CA GLY A 111 8.44 -9.93 4.29
C GLY A 111 6.97 -10.09 4.63
N GLU A 112 6.35 -9.12 5.26
CA GLU A 112 4.97 -9.28 5.73
C GLU A 112 3.96 -9.36 4.58
N PHE A 113 4.17 -8.64 3.49
CA PHE A 113 3.29 -8.75 2.33
C PHE A 113 3.32 -10.17 1.76
N SER A 114 4.50 -10.75 1.62
CA SER A 114 4.66 -12.13 1.15
C SER A 114 4.06 -13.12 2.13
N PHE A 115 4.24 -12.88 3.43
CA PHE A 115 3.66 -13.72 4.47
C PHE A 115 2.13 -13.73 4.40
N ARG A 116 1.51 -12.55 4.23
CA ARG A 116 0.05 -12.47 4.09
C ARG A 116 -0.43 -13.16 2.83
N SER A 117 0.31 -13.03 1.74
CA SER A 117 0.00 -13.74 0.50
C SER A 117 0.00 -15.25 0.72
N TYR A 118 1.01 -15.76 1.41
CA TYR A 118 1.08 -17.20 1.76
C TYR A 118 -0.09 -17.59 2.66
N MET A 119 -0.37 -16.83 3.71
CA MET A 119 -1.46 -17.15 4.65
C MET A 119 -2.84 -17.14 3.98
N ASN A 120 -3.01 -16.36 2.93
CA ASN A 120 -4.26 -16.28 2.17
C ASN A 120 -4.28 -17.21 0.95
N GLY A 121 -3.33 -18.14 0.88
CA GLY A 121 -3.31 -19.16 -0.17
C GLY A 121 -2.90 -18.65 -1.55
N LYS A 122 -2.22 -17.50 -1.63
CA LYS A 122 -1.82 -16.91 -2.91
C LYS A 122 -0.48 -17.44 -3.41
N MET A 123 0.36 -17.94 -2.51
CA MET A 123 1.63 -18.56 -2.87
C MET A 123 1.99 -19.61 -1.83
N ASP A 124 2.84 -20.56 -2.17
CA ASP A 124 3.31 -21.55 -1.21
C ASP A 124 4.45 -20.96 -0.34
N LEU A 125 4.86 -21.71 0.69
CA LEU A 125 5.87 -21.24 1.63
C LEU A 125 7.20 -20.95 0.93
N LEU A 126 7.59 -21.79 -0.02
CA LEU A 126 8.86 -21.61 -0.73
C LEU A 126 8.83 -20.33 -1.57
N GLN A 127 7.71 -20.06 -2.24
CA GLN A 127 7.54 -18.81 -3.00
C GLN A 127 7.58 -17.59 -2.07
N ALA A 128 6.95 -17.67 -0.91
CA ALA A 128 6.93 -16.58 0.05
C ALA A 128 8.33 -16.27 0.59
N GLU A 129 9.16 -17.28 0.80
CA GLU A 129 10.54 -17.09 1.25
C GLU A 129 11.42 -16.48 0.16
N ALA A 130 11.11 -16.74 -1.11
CA ALA A 130 11.89 -16.21 -2.22
C ALA A 130 11.55 -14.76 -2.56
N VAL A 131 10.37 -14.28 -2.17
CA VAL A 131 9.90 -12.93 -2.48
C VAL A 131 10.08 -12.05 -1.26
N SER A 132 10.86 -10.98 -1.42
CA SER A 132 11.06 -9.97 -0.38
C SER A 132 10.10 -8.80 -0.62
N SER A 133 9.38 -8.41 0.41
CA SER A 133 8.49 -7.25 0.34
C SER A 133 8.85 -6.21 1.38
#